data_30beb916ab1da492e016611fbc897045
#
_entry.id   30beb916ab1da492e016611fbc897045
#
_cell.length_a   1.000
_cell.length_b   1.000
_cell.length_c   1.000
_cell.angle_alpha   90.00
_cell.angle_beta   90.00
_cell.angle_gamma   90.00
#
_symmetry.space_group_name_H-M   'P 1'
#
loop_
_entity.id
_entity.type
_entity.pdbx_description
1 polymer ?
#
loop_
_entity_poly.entity_id
_entity_poly.type
_entity_poly.pdbx_seq_one_letter_code
_entity_poly.pdbx_strand_id
1 'polypeptide(L)'
;MALLNAGYFTLAAGLVLPALGLAPTTTKYRIDQTLTQEMDATPAGGAKQRIAFSTTSFVTVSLADSGGGKSIRVVVDSVKGDSATPIPAPVLDSARGAEFRGFLDKSGKPTGLTPTAHAGAAVQIQGLLSDFFPWARAGLKVGDTWTDTTAKISGTGSDSVTVRRVSAYKAAANETKESRKAVRVVQDFTSSVQGTQPTPNGPAKIEGTSRGNGSYYVAPDGRYLGGAWQQQSALKISGSFAPQPLPITIVQKTSVSTLK
;
A
#
# COMPACT_ATOMS: atom_id res chain seq x y z
N MET A 1 59.64 0.92 55.01
CA MET A 1 58.31 0.78 55.62
C MET A 1 57.31 1.37 54.61
N ALA A 2 56.74 0.56 53.75
CA ALA A 2 55.81 0.93 52.72
C ALA A 2 54.61 0.01 52.82
N LEU A 3 53.46 0.59 53.11
CA LEU A 3 52.16 -0.09 53.23
C LEU A 3 51.51 -0.20 51.85
N LEU A 4 51.29 -1.43 51.41
CA LEU A 4 50.45 -1.74 50.24
C LEU A 4 48.97 -1.50 50.59
N ASN A 5 48.30 -0.67 49.77
CA ASN A 5 46.85 -0.60 49.75
C ASN A 5 46.32 -1.39 48.56
N ALA A 6 45.68 -2.53 48.84
CA ALA A 6 45.01 -3.35 47.85
C ALA A 6 43.60 -2.79 47.60
N GLY A 7 43.39 -2.18 46.44
CA GLY A 7 42.07 -1.77 45.97
C GLY A 7 41.29 -2.92 45.36
N TYR A 8 40.15 -3.28 45.94
CA TYR A 8 39.21 -4.24 45.38
C TYR A 8 38.46 -3.62 44.21
N PHE A 9 38.73 -4.09 42.99
CA PHE A 9 37.90 -3.85 41.83
C PHE A 9 36.72 -4.80 41.82
N THR A 10 35.56 -4.32 42.17
CA THR A 10 34.29 -5.06 41.98
C THR A 10 33.88 -4.93 40.52
N LEU A 11 34.08 -5.97 39.72
CA LEU A 11 33.50 -6.06 38.37
C LEU A 11 31.98 -6.34 38.53
N ALA A 12 31.15 -5.33 38.35
CA ALA A 12 29.74 -5.51 38.14
C ALA A 12 29.54 -6.05 36.71
N ALA A 13 29.40 -7.36 36.55
CA ALA A 13 28.96 -7.99 35.32
C ALA A 13 27.50 -7.63 35.10
N GLY A 14 27.25 -6.58 34.33
CA GLY A 14 25.90 -6.25 33.84
C GLY A 14 25.42 -7.41 32.94
N LEU A 15 24.47 -8.20 33.41
CA LEU A 15 23.71 -9.15 32.60
C LEU A 15 22.91 -8.33 31.59
N VAL A 16 23.43 -8.17 30.37
CA VAL A 16 22.63 -7.73 29.22
C VAL A 16 21.74 -8.91 28.86
N LEU A 17 20.53 -8.96 29.44
CA LEU A 17 19.50 -9.85 28.95
C LEU A 17 19.20 -9.46 27.50
N PRO A 18 19.35 -10.38 26.52
CA PRO A 18 18.89 -10.11 25.19
C PRO A 18 17.40 -9.85 25.28
N ALA A 19 16.95 -8.69 24.78
CA ALA A 19 15.53 -8.42 24.64
C ALA A 19 14.96 -9.58 23.81
N LEU A 20 14.15 -10.44 24.44
CA LEU A 20 13.40 -11.50 23.78
C LEU A 20 12.40 -10.80 22.85
N GLY A 21 12.84 -10.45 21.65
CA GLY A 21 11.96 -9.95 20.61
C GLY A 21 10.88 -11.01 20.35
N LEU A 22 9.63 -10.64 20.48
CA LEU A 22 8.53 -11.52 20.11
C LEU A 22 8.73 -11.97 18.67
N ALA A 23 8.52 -13.27 18.39
CA ALA A 23 8.64 -13.80 17.05
C ALA A 23 7.75 -13.01 16.07
N PRO A 24 8.23 -12.72 14.84
CA PRO A 24 7.44 -12.00 13.86
C PRO A 24 6.09 -12.67 13.62
N THR A 25 5.02 -11.86 13.63
CA THR A 25 3.70 -12.37 13.23
C THR A 25 3.62 -12.40 11.72
N THR A 26 3.40 -13.58 11.14
CA THR A 26 3.29 -13.77 9.70
C THR A 26 1.85 -14.06 9.30
N THR A 27 1.37 -13.41 8.24
CA THR A 27 0.04 -13.61 7.67
C THR A 27 0.15 -13.64 6.15
N LYS A 28 -0.51 -14.60 5.52
CA LYS A 28 -0.62 -14.66 4.05
C LYS A 28 -1.92 -13.99 3.61
N TYR A 29 -1.82 -13.23 2.53
CA TYR A 29 -2.97 -12.56 1.92
C TYR A 29 -3.12 -12.92 0.46
N ARG A 30 -4.36 -12.98 0.02
CA ARG A 30 -4.77 -12.93 -1.37
C ARG A 30 -5.34 -11.54 -1.65
N ILE A 31 -4.88 -10.91 -2.72
CA ILE A 31 -5.30 -9.59 -3.17
C ILE A 31 -5.87 -9.75 -4.58
N ASP A 32 -7.17 -9.56 -4.74
CA ASP A 32 -7.83 -9.56 -6.05
C ASP A 32 -8.11 -8.11 -6.44
N GLN A 33 -7.71 -7.73 -7.64
CA GLN A 33 -7.93 -6.39 -8.19
C GLN A 33 -8.55 -6.48 -9.57
N THR A 34 -9.53 -5.64 -9.84
CA THR A 34 -10.05 -5.39 -11.18
C THR A 34 -9.87 -3.92 -11.51
N LEU A 35 -9.43 -3.64 -12.72
CA LEU A 35 -9.26 -2.30 -13.23
C LEU A 35 -9.99 -2.18 -14.56
N THR A 36 -10.79 -1.14 -14.70
CA THR A 36 -11.36 -0.71 -15.98
C THR A 36 -10.89 0.72 -16.23
N GLN A 37 -10.27 0.95 -17.37
CA GLN A 37 -9.84 2.26 -17.85
C GLN A 37 -10.54 2.57 -19.15
N GLU A 38 -11.14 3.74 -19.24
CA GLU A 38 -11.72 4.30 -20.48
C GLU A 38 -11.00 5.60 -20.81
N MET A 39 -10.48 5.70 -22.02
CA MET A 39 -9.82 6.89 -22.54
C MET A 39 -10.59 7.36 -23.77
N ASP A 40 -11.00 8.62 -23.78
CA ASP A 40 -11.60 9.24 -24.95
C ASP A 40 -10.53 9.98 -25.75
N ALA A 41 -10.06 9.36 -26.84
CA ALA A 41 -9.08 9.95 -27.73
C ALA A 41 -9.72 10.72 -28.91
N THR A 42 -11.05 10.89 -28.95
CA THR A 42 -11.75 11.62 -30.01
C THR A 42 -11.29 13.10 -30.14
N PRO A 43 -10.91 13.81 -29.05
CA PRO A 43 -10.35 15.16 -29.17
C PRO A 43 -9.02 15.22 -29.91
N ALA A 44 -8.30 14.09 -30.00
CA ALA A 44 -7.03 13.96 -30.76
C ALA A 44 -7.22 13.25 -32.10
N GLY A 45 -8.45 13.09 -32.59
CA GLY A 45 -8.76 12.38 -33.84
C GLY A 45 -8.73 10.84 -33.73
N GLY A 46 -8.61 10.31 -32.52
CA GLY A 46 -8.65 8.89 -32.24
C GLY A 46 -10.06 8.36 -31.93
N ALA A 47 -10.13 7.15 -31.39
CA ALA A 47 -11.36 6.52 -30.94
C ALA A 47 -11.37 6.37 -29.41
N LYS A 48 -12.56 6.13 -28.85
CA LYS A 48 -12.66 5.71 -27.44
C LYS A 48 -12.03 4.35 -27.27
N GLN A 49 -11.20 4.23 -26.25
CA GLN A 49 -10.50 2.99 -25.90
C GLN A 49 -10.94 2.54 -24.50
N ARG A 50 -11.14 1.25 -24.35
CA ARG A 50 -11.45 0.64 -23.05
C ARG A 50 -10.53 -0.55 -22.83
N ILE A 51 -9.90 -0.54 -21.67
CA ILE A 51 -9.08 -1.65 -21.16
C ILE A 51 -9.72 -2.11 -19.86
N ALA A 52 -9.93 -3.40 -19.72
CA ALA A 52 -10.40 -4.00 -18.47
C ALA A 52 -9.60 -5.27 -18.22
N PHE A 53 -9.04 -5.41 -17.03
CA PHE A 53 -8.28 -6.60 -16.64
C PHE A 53 -8.38 -6.84 -15.14
N SER A 54 -7.96 -8.04 -14.75
CA SER A 54 -7.93 -8.47 -13.36
C SER A 54 -6.58 -9.08 -13.00
N THR A 55 -6.15 -8.85 -11.76
CA THR A 55 -4.96 -9.47 -11.20
C THR A 55 -5.26 -10.12 -9.85
N THR A 56 -4.61 -11.23 -9.57
CA THR A 56 -4.59 -11.87 -8.25
C THR A 56 -3.14 -11.96 -7.77
N SER A 57 -2.87 -11.38 -6.61
CA SER A 57 -1.57 -11.46 -5.95
C SER A 57 -1.66 -12.25 -4.67
N PHE A 58 -0.68 -13.09 -4.40
CA PHE A 58 -0.48 -13.77 -3.13
C PHE A 58 0.77 -13.20 -2.48
N VAL A 59 0.64 -12.77 -1.23
CA VAL A 59 1.74 -12.15 -0.50
C VAL A 59 1.83 -12.66 0.92
N THR A 60 3.05 -12.77 1.42
CA THR A 60 3.35 -13.07 2.82
C THR A 60 3.79 -11.79 3.51
N VAL A 61 3.06 -11.37 4.54
CA VAL A 61 3.35 -10.19 5.36
C VAL A 61 3.87 -10.62 6.71
N SER A 62 5.04 -10.14 7.08
CA SER A 62 5.63 -10.34 8.42
C SER A 62 5.70 -9.00 9.15
N LEU A 63 5.23 -8.98 10.39
CA LEU A 63 5.30 -7.85 11.30
C LEU A 63 6.23 -8.20 12.45
N ALA A 64 7.23 -7.37 12.72
CA ALA A 64 8.12 -7.50 13.85
C ALA A 64 8.15 -6.21 14.66
N ASP A 65 8.23 -6.31 15.99
CA ASP A 65 8.35 -5.14 16.84
C ASP A 65 9.65 -4.38 16.54
N SER A 66 9.55 -3.07 16.46
CA SER A 66 10.65 -2.15 16.14
C SER A 66 10.45 -0.86 16.91
N GLY A 67 11.50 -0.29 17.49
CA GLY A 67 11.54 0.79 18.47
C GLY A 67 10.62 1.99 18.28
N GLY A 68 9.33 1.81 18.28
CA GLY A 68 8.32 2.87 18.09
C GLY A 68 7.11 2.43 17.28
N GLY A 69 7.04 1.15 16.91
CA GLY A 69 5.96 0.57 16.11
C GLY A 69 6.33 -0.84 15.64
N LYS A 70 5.96 -1.17 14.40
CA LYS A 70 6.28 -2.49 13.82
C LYS A 70 6.88 -2.33 12.43
N SER A 71 7.98 -3.01 12.17
CA SER A 71 8.48 -3.15 10.79
C SER A 71 7.56 -4.08 10.01
N ILE A 72 7.29 -3.71 8.76
CA ILE A 72 6.54 -4.53 7.80
C ILE A 72 7.51 -5.07 6.77
N ARG A 73 7.45 -6.37 6.53
CA ARG A 73 8.08 -7.03 5.40
C ARG A 73 7.01 -7.73 4.58
N VAL A 74 6.91 -7.42 3.30
CA VAL A 74 5.99 -8.07 2.36
C VAL A 74 6.83 -8.82 1.33
N VAL A 75 6.55 -10.10 1.16
CA VAL A 75 7.15 -10.93 0.11
C VAL A 75 6.05 -11.34 -0.84
N VAL A 76 6.29 -11.18 -2.13
CA VAL A 76 5.38 -11.62 -3.18
C VAL A 76 5.56 -13.12 -3.40
N ASP A 77 4.53 -13.90 -3.12
CA ASP A 77 4.54 -15.34 -3.38
C ASP A 77 4.24 -15.64 -4.85
N SER A 78 3.27 -14.94 -5.43
CA SER A 78 2.96 -14.97 -6.87
C SER A 78 2.02 -13.83 -7.26
N VAL A 79 2.06 -13.47 -8.55
CA VAL A 79 1.09 -12.56 -9.20
C VAL A 79 0.58 -13.23 -10.46
N LYS A 80 -0.73 -13.16 -10.68
CA LYS A 80 -1.39 -13.68 -11.90
C LYS A 80 -2.28 -12.60 -12.48
N GLY A 81 -2.25 -12.44 -13.80
CA GLY A 81 -3.18 -11.61 -14.55
C GLY A 81 -4.15 -12.48 -15.36
N ASP A 82 -5.25 -11.91 -15.78
CA ASP A 82 -6.10 -12.50 -16.81
C ASP A 82 -5.51 -12.26 -18.21
N SER A 83 -6.17 -12.77 -19.27
CA SER A 83 -5.71 -12.65 -20.65
C SER A 83 -5.68 -11.21 -21.18
N ALA A 84 -6.38 -10.28 -20.52
CA ALA A 84 -6.43 -8.86 -20.88
C ALA A 84 -5.41 -8.00 -20.11
N THR A 85 -4.67 -8.60 -19.18
CA THR A 85 -3.67 -7.89 -18.37
C THR A 85 -2.56 -7.35 -19.27
N PRO A 86 -2.27 -6.03 -19.24
CA PRO A 86 -1.26 -5.43 -20.11
C PRO A 86 0.18 -5.77 -19.70
N ILE A 87 0.38 -6.35 -18.52
CA ILE A 87 1.69 -6.80 -18.04
C ILE A 87 1.92 -8.24 -18.51
N PRO A 88 2.99 -8.50 -19.27
CA PRO A 88 3.29 -9.85 -19.76
C PRO A 88 3.46 -10.87 -18.62
N ALA A 89 2.98 -12.11 -18.81
CA ALA A 89 3.08 -13.16 -17.80
C ALA A 89 4.50 -13.40 -17.27
N PRO A 90 5.58 -13.41 -18.10
CA PRO A 90 6.94 -13.54 -17.58
C PRO A 90 7.36 -12.44 -16.61
N VAL A 91 6.85 -11.21 -16.80
CA VAL A 91 7.11 -10.09 -15.88
C VAL A 91 6.38 -10.31 -14.56
N LEU A 92 5.13 -10.76 -14.59
CA LEU A 92 4.38 -11.12 -13.38
C LEU A 92 5.06 -12.28 -12.62
N ASP A 93 5.54 -13.30 -13.35
CA ASP A 93 6.26 -14.44 -12.78
C ASP A 93 7.60 -14.01 -12.14
N SER A 94 8.32 -13.07 -12.75
CA SER A 94 9.57 -12.53 -12.21
C SER A 94 9.39 -11.71 -10.93
N ALA A 95 8.16 -11.33 -10.61
CA ALA A 95 7.85 -10.65 -9.35
C ALA A 95 7.86 -11.59 -8.13
N ARG A 96 7.88 -12.90 -8.34
CA ARG A 96 7.99 -13.86 -7.23
C ARG A 96 9.27 -13.64 -6.43
N GLY A 97 9.15 -13.57 -5.10
CA GLY A 97 10.26 -13.29 -4.20
C GLY A 97 10.60 -11.80 -4.08
N ALA A 98 9.95 -10.92 -4.83
CA ALA A 98 10.10 -9.48 -4.64
C ALA A 98 9.72 -9.10 -3.21
N GLU A 99 10.57 -8.28 -2.57
CA GLU A 99 10.41 -7.89 -1.17
C GLU A 99 10.17 -6.38 -1.09
N PHE A 100 9.20 -6.01 -0.25
CA PHE A 100 8.88 -4.65 0.11
C PHE A 100 9.02 -4.47 1.61
N ARG A 101 9.47 -3.31 2.04
CA ARG A 101 9.56 -2.93 3.45
C ARG A 101 8.81 -1.65 3.72
N GLY A 102 8.25 -1.58 4.91
CA GLY A 102 7.54 -0.43 5.44
C GLY A 102 7.55 -0.45 6.96
N PHE A 103 6.75 0.41 7.54
CA PHE A 103 6.66 0.55 8.98
C PHE A 103 5.22 0.86 9.37
N LEU A 104 4.74 0.30 10.48
CA LEU A 104 3.53 0.72 11.18
C LEU A 104 3.97 1.52 12.39
N ASP A 105 3.49 2.74 12.52
CA ASP A 105 3.72 3.51 13.73
C ASP A 105 2.93 2.92 14.93
N LYS A 106 3.10 3.51 16.12
CA LYS A 106 2.38 3.08 17.34
C LYS A 106 0.86 3.13 17.20
N SER A 107 0.34 3.93 16.28
CA SER A 107 -1.09 4.01 16.02
C SER A 107 -1.58 2.98 15.01
N GLY A 108 -0.68 2.16 14.43
CA GLY A 108 -0.97 1.21 13.37
C GLY A 108 -1.08 1.84 11.98
N LYS A 109 -0.67 3.11 11.83
CA LYS A 109 -0.66 3.79 10.53
C LYS A 109 0.53 3.29 9.69
N PRO A 110 0.30 2.79 8.45
CA PRO A 110 1.37 2.35 7.60
C PRO A 110 2.12 3.56 7.00
N THR A 111 3.44 3.48 6.97
CA THR A 111 4.27 4.21 6.02
C THR A 111 4.32 3.44 4.70
N GLY A 112 4.52 4.12 3.59
CA GLY A 112 4.50 3.46 2.27
C GLY A 112 5.46 2.27 2.19
N LEU A 113 5.04 1.24 1.46
CA LEU A 113 5.89 0.10 1.14
C LEU A 113 6.87 0.50 0.02
N THR A 114 8.15 0.26 0.25
CA THR A 114 9.22 0.49 -0.73
C THR A 114 9.87 -0.83 -1.12
N PRO A 115 10.15 -1.06 -2.42
CA PRO A 115 10.86 -2.25 -2.85
C PRO A 115 12.30 -2.24 -2.30
N THR A 116 12.80 -3.42 -1.92
CA THR A 116 14.19 -3.61 -1.48
C THR A 116 15.05 -4.17 -2.62
N ALA A 117 15.73 -5.27 -2.44
CA ALA A 117 16.46 -5.95 -3.51
C ALA A 117 15.52 -6.50 -4.59
N HIS A 118 16.01 -6.68 -5.84
CA HIS A 118 15.25 -7.11 -7.02
C HIS A 118 14.29 -6.05 -7.59
N ALA A 119 14.78 -4.82 -7.72
CA ALA A 119 13.99 -3.63 -8.04
C ALA A 119 13.18 -3.69 -9.35
N GLY A 120 13.64 -4.37 -10.41
CA GLY A 120 13.00 -4.30 -11.73
C GLY A 120 11.53 -4.74 -11.74
N ALA A 121 11.25 -6.01 -11.40
CA ALA A 121 9.89 -6.53 -11.35
C ALA A 121 9.09 -5.93 -10.18
N ALA A 122 9.74 -5.68 -9.03
CA ALA A 122 9.10 -5.09 -7.86
C ALA A 122 8.52 -3.70 -8.16
N VAL A 123 9.23 -2.85 -8.90
CA VAL A 123 8.74 -1.52 -9.28
C VAL A 123 7.47 -1.62 -10.13
N GLN A 124 7.39 -2.56 -11.06
CA GLN A 124 6.24 -2.72 -11.95
C GLN A 124 4.98 -3.16 -11.20
N ILE A 125 5.11 -3.99 -10.15
CA ILE A 125 3.98 -4.46 -9.35
C ILE A 125 3.72 -3.60 -8.11
N GLN A 126 4.57 -2.61 -7.80
CA GLN A 126 4.41 -1.75 -6.63
C GLN A 126 3.03 -1.10 -6.58
N GLY A 127 2.50 -0.68 -7.74
CA GLY A 127 1.16 -0.12 -7.85
C GLY A 127 0.04 -1.07 -7.40
N LEU A 128 0.23 -2.39 -7.59
CA LEU A 128 -0.72 -3.42 -7.16
C LEU A 128 -0.74 -3.60 -5.63
N LEU A 129 0.37 -3.24 -4.96
CA LEU A 129 0.55 -3.44 -3.52
C LEU A 129 0.44 -2.15 -2.71
N SER A 130 0.43 -0.97 -3.35
CA SER A 130 0.60 0.31 -2.66
C SER A 130 -0.46 0.62 -1.60
N ASP A 131 -1.67 0.15 -1.78
CA ASP A 131 -2.82 0.48 -0.92
C ASP A 131 -3.48 -0.74 -0.26
N PHE A 132 -2.84 -1.93 -0.31
CA PHE A 132 -3.49 -3.12 0.23
C PHE A 132 -3.50 -3.17 1.77
N PHE A 133 -2.56 -2.48 2.45
CA PHE A 133 -2.47 -2.47 3.90
C PHE A 133 -3.04 -1.17 4.47
N PRO A 134 -4.20 -1.21 5.14
CA PRO A 134 -4.86 -0.01 5.66
C PRO A 134 -4.29 0.42 7.02
N TRP A 135 -4.78 1.54 7.55
CA TRP A 135 -4.52 1.96 8.92
C TRP A 135 -5.24 1.07 9.93
N ALA A 136 -4.58 -0.02 10.34
CA ALA A 136 -5.10 -1.03 11.25
C ALA A 136 -4.72 -0.70 12.71
N ARG A 137 -5.62 -0.01 13.44
CA ARG A 137 -5.41 0.38 14.83
C ARG A 137 -5.81 -0.74 15.78
N ALA A 138 -5.00 -1.00 16.82
CA ALA A 138 -5.37 -1.88 17.91
C ALA A 138 -6.38 -1.20 18.86
N GLY A 139 -7.21 -1.99 19.54
CA GLY A 139 -8.13 -1.52 20.58
C GLY A 139 -9.26 -0.62 20.07
N LEU A 140 -9.61 -0.68 18.78
CA LEU A 140 -10.72 0.06 18.20
C LEU A 140 -12.04 -0.26 18.91
N LYS A 141 -12.83 0.79 19.15
CA LYS A 141 -14.20 0.70 19.67
C LYS A 141 -15.19 1.16 18.61
N VAL A 142 -16.34 0.51 18.53
CA VAL A 142 -17.43 0.96 17.64
C VAL A 142 -17.77 2.41 17.96
N GLY A 143 -17.85 3.25 16.93
CA GLY A 143 -18.05 4.70 17.05
C GLY A 143 -16.77 5.52 16.92
N ASP A 144 -15.57 4.94 17.09
CA ASP A 144 -14.30 5.66 16.84
C ASP A 144 -14.25 6.19 15.41
N THR A 145 -13.79 7.44 15.26
CA THR A 145 -13.59 8.10 13.97
C THR A 145 -12.21 8.73 13.91
N TRP A 146 -11.60 8.77 12.73
CA TRP A 146 -10.35 9.49 12.50
C TRP A 146 -10.22 9.87 11.02
N THR A 147 -9.33 10.81 10.75
CA THR A 147 -9.01 11.26 9.39
C THR A 147 -7.51 11.15 9.14
N ASP A 148 -7.14 11.04 7.88
CA ASP A 148 -5.76 11.08 7.44
C ASP A 148 -5.61 11.89 6.16
N THR A 149 -4.49 12.61 6.06
CA THR A 149 -4.09 13.29 4.83
C THR A 149 -2.70 12.81 4.47
N THR A 150 -2.57 12.28 3.26
CA THR A 150 -1.28 11.85 2.71
C THR A 150 -0.98 12.61 1.43
N ALA A 151 0.30 12.87 1.19
CA ALA A 151 0.80 13.38 -0.08
C ALA A 151 1.96 12.48 -0.52
N LYS A 152 1.90 12.01 -1.76
CA LYS A 152 2.98 11.24 -2.41
C LYS A 152 3.45 12.01 -3.62
N ILE A 153 4.76 12.14 -3.76
CA ILE A 153 5.40 12.75 -4.93
C ILE A 153 6.17 11.64 -5.62
N SER A 154 5.92 11.46 -6.91
CA SER A 154 6.65 10.52 -7.78
C SER A 154 7.35 11.32 -8.87
N GLY A 155 8.62 11.01 -9.13
CA GLY A 155 9.45 11.79 -10.05
C GLY A 155 10.30 12.86 -9.34
N THR A 156 11.00 13.68 -10.10
CA THR A 156 11.92 14.70 -9.60
C THR A 156 11.76 16.01 -10.40
N GLY A 157 11.92 17.15 -9.71
CA GLY A 157 11.89 18.47 -10.35
C GLY A 157 10.58 18.75 -11.09
N SER A 158 10.67 19.21 -12.33
CA SER A 158 9.52 19.50 -13.21
C SER A 158 8.75 18.24 -13.63
N ASP A 159 9.41 17.07 -13.60
CA ASP A 159 8.87 15.78 -14.00
C ASP A 159 8.36 15.00 -12.79
N SER A 160 7.51 15.65 -12.01
CA SER A 160 6.93 15.07 -10.81
C SER A 160 5.41 15.10 -10.83
N VAL A 161 4.81 14.05 -10.29
CA VAL A 161 3.36 13.93 -10.08
C VAL A 161 3.09 13.87 -8.59
N THR A 162 2.25 14.76 -8.11
CA THR A 162 1.78 14.82 -6.72
C THR A 162 0.38 14.22 -6.63
N VAL A 163 0.23 13.24 -5.74
CA VAL A 163 -1.08 12.69 -5.35
C VAL A 163 -1.35 13.07 -3.91
N ARG A 164 -2.39 13.85 -3.65
CA ARG A 164 -2.87 14.17 -2.32
C ARG A 164 -4.16 13.42 -2.04
N ARG A 165 -4.23 12.69 -0.93
CA ARG A 165 -5.41 11.92 -0.53
C ARG A 165 -5.85 12.33 0.88
N VAL A 166 -7.15 12.52 1.04
CA VAL A 166 -7.82 12.72 2.32
C VAL A 166 -8.75 11.53 2.55
N SER A 167 -8.59 10.87 3.68
CA SER A 167 -9.37 9.70 4.06
C SER A 167 -10.07 9.93 5.39
N ALA A 168 -11.32 9.51 5.49
CA ALA A 168 -12.11 9.46 6.71
C ALA A 168 -12.43 8.01 7.05
N TYR A 169 -12.34 7.66 8.32
CA TYR A 169 -12.52 6.31 8.83
C TYR A 169 -13.53 6.30 9.97
N LYS A 170 -14.30 5.21 10.06
CA LYS A 170 -15.22 4.96 11.17
C LYS A 170 -15.22 3.48 11.55
N ALA A 171 -14.99 3.17 12.81
CA ALA A 171 -15.24 1.85 13.39
C ALA A 171 -16.76 1.62 13.47
N ALA A 172 -17.32 0.85 12.55
CA ALA A 172 -18.75 0.80 12.30
C ALA A 172 -19.47 -0.28 13.11
N ALA A 173 -18.87 -1.46 13.27
CA ALA A 173 -19.50 -2.59 13.95
C ALA A 173 -18.48 -3.59 14.48
N ASN A 174 -18.86 -4.33 15.53
CA ASN A 174 -18.17 -5.55 15.92
C ASN A 174 -18.72 -6.70 15.07
N GLU A 175 -17.85 -7.45 14.44
CA GLU A 175 -18.20 -8.57 13.56
C GLU A 175 -17.26 -9.76 13.79
N THR A 176 -17.61 -10.90 13.22
CA THR A 176 -16.71 -12.05 13.15
C THR A 176 -16.19 -12.17 11.73
N LYS A 177 -14.88 -12.15 11.57
CA LYS A 177 -14.20 -12.38 10.30
C LYS A 177 -13.30 -13.59 10.43
N GLU A 178 -13.52 -14.62 9.59
CA GLU A 178 -12.73 -15.86 9.60
C GLU A 178 -12.64 -16.49 11.01
N SER A 179 -13.77 -16.59 11.71
CA SER A 179 -13.90 -17.12 13.07
C SER A 179 -13.17 -16.29 14.15
N ARG A 180 -12.76 -15.05 13.84
CA ARG A 180 -12.09 -14.14 14.77
C ARG A 180 -12.96 -12.90 15.04
N LYS A 181 -12.97 -12.44 16.30
CA LYS A 181 -13.56 -11.13 16.64
C LYS A 181 -12.81 -10.04 15.88
N ALA A 182 -13.56 -9.12 15.29
CA ALA A 182 -13.02 -8.00 14.53
C ALA A 182 -13.92 -6.78 14.65
N VAL A 183 -13.34 -5.61 14.44
CA VAL A 183 -14.07 -4.38 14.21
C VAL A 183 -14.06 -4.13 12.70
N ARG A 184 -15.24 -3.93 12.11
CA ARG A 184 -15.36 -3.46 10.73
C ARG A 184 -15.15 -1.94 10.70
N VAL A 185 -14.16 -1.51 9.95
CA VAL A 185 -13.86 -0.10 9.69
C VAL A 185 -14.36 0.26 8.31
N VAL A 186 -15.18 1.30 8.21
CA VAL A 186 -15.59 1.91 6.95
C VAL A 186 -14.62 3.04 6.64
N GLN A 187 -14.24 3.16 5.37
CA GLN A 187 -13.36 4.19 4.85
C GLN A 187 -14.00 4.88 3.66
N ASP A 188 -13.98 6.21 3.66
CA ASP A 188 -14.24 7.05 2.50
C ASP A 188 -13.02 7.90 2.21
N PHE A 189 -12.70 8.11 0.93
CA PHE A 189 -11.57 8.96 0.58
C PHE A 189 -11.80 9.74 -0.72
N THR A 190 -11.13 10.87 -0.80
CA THR A 190 -10.95 11.65 -2.01
C THR A 190 -9.47 11.88 -2.26
N SER A 191 -9.07 11.97 -3.53
CA SER A 191 -7.71 12.38 -3.86
C SER A 191 -7.68 13.29 -5.06
N SER A 192 -6.65 14.13 -5.13
CA SER A 192 -6.28 14.92 -6.31
C SER A 192 -4.92 14.45 -6.82
N VAL A 193 -4.76 14.47 -8.13
CA VAL A 193 -3.49 14.21 -8.80
C VAL A 193 -3.19 15.39 -9.70
N GLN A 194 -1.94 15.85 -9.69
CA GLN A 194 -1.44 16.86 -10.60
C GLN A 194 0.05 16.75 -10.78
N GLY A 195 0.53 17.04 -11.96
CA GLY A 195 1.96 17.06 -12.25
C GLY A 195 2.26 16.79 -13.70
N THR A 196 3.53 16.52 -13.96
CA THR A 196 4.05 16.20 -15.28
C THR A 196 4.87 14.91 -15.18
N GLN A 197 4.71 14.04 -16.17
CA GLN A 197 5.56 12.85 -16.26
C GLN A 197 6.15 12.75 -17.67
N PRO A 198 7.39 12.31 -17.82
CA PRO A 198 8.00 12.05 -19.11
C PRO A 198 7.30 10.89 -19.81
N THR A 199 7.07 11.05 -21.11
CA THR A 199 6.60 9.98 -21.99
C THR A 199 7.50 9.92 -23.24
N PRO A 200 7.47 8.82 -24.02
CA PRO A 200 8.21 8.76 -25.28
C PRO A 200 7.88 9.88 -26.28
N ASN A 201 6.68 10.46 -26.17
CA ASN A 201 6.18 11.52 -27.04
C ASN A 201 6.32 12.94 -26.41
N GLY A 202 7.20 13.09 -25.41
CA GLY A 202 7.39 14.34 -24.66
C GLY A 202 6.67 14.35 -23.31
N PRO A 203 6.80 15.44 -22.55
CA PRO A 203 6.19 15.53 -21.22
C PRO A 203 4.65 15.56 -21.32
N ALA A 204 4.01 14.77 -20.47
CA ALA A 204 2.56 14.72 -20.32
C ALA A 204 2.14 15.34 -18.98
N LYS A 205 1.33 16.37 -19.00
CA LYS A 205 0.66 16.92 -17.83
C LYS A 205 -0.52 16.03 -17.45
N ILE A 206 -0.59 15.66 -16.18
CA ILE A 206 -1.68 14.87 -15.61
C ILE A 206 -2.37 15.70 -14.54
N GLU A 207 -3.69 15.76 -14.59
CA GLU A 207 -4.51 16.37 -13.55
C GLU A 207 -5.82 15.61 -13.39
N GLY A 208 -6.36 15.60 -12.16
CA GLY A 208 -7.65 14.99 -11.92
C GLY A 208 -7.95 14.71 -10.47
N THR A 209 -9.06 14.01 -10.26
CA THR A 209 -9.54 13.66 -8.92
C THR A 209 -9.98 12.22 -8.88
N SER A 210 -9.97 11.65 -7.69
CA SER A 210 -10.53 10.34 -7.42
C SER A 210 -11.37 10.38 -6.16
N ARG A 211 -12.34 9.48 -6.10
CA ARG A 211 -13.13 9.19 -4.90
C ARG A 211 -13.25 7.69 -4.74
N GLY A 212 -13.29 7.24 -3.52
CA GLY A 212 -13.47 5.82 -3.25
C GLY A 212 -14.00 5.57 -1.85
N ASN A 213 -14.48 4.37 -1.66
CA ASN A 213 -15.00 3.89 -0.40
C ASN A 213 -14.72 2.41 -0.23
N GLY A 214 -14.83 1.94 0.99
CA GLY A 214 -14.67 0.54 1.29
C GLY A 214 -14.79 0.22 2.77
N SER A 215 -14.49 -1.02 3.11
CA SER A 215 -14.38 -1.44 4.49
C SER A 215 -13.32 -2.50 4.66
N TYR A 216 -12.77 -2.57 5.87
CA TYR A 216 -11.79 -3.57 6.24
C TYR A 216 -12.00 -4.01 7.70
N TYR A 217 -11.38 -5.11 8.06
CA TYR A 217 -11.54 -5.74 9.36
C TYR A 217 -10.24 -5.72 10.14
N VAL A 218 -10.33 -5.32 11.40
CA VAL A 218 -9.19 -5.24 12.33
C VAL A 218 -9.50 -6.07 13.57
N ALA A 219 -8.62 -7.00 13.90
CA ALA A 219 -8.69 -7.76 15.14
C ALA A 219 -8.37 -6.85 16.36
N PRO A 220 -8.74 -7.23 17.59
CA PRO A 220 -8.48 -6.43 18.80
C PRO A 220 -7.01 -6.08 19.01
N ASP A 221 -6.09 -6.95 18.54
CA ASP A 221 -4.64 -6.78 18.59
C ASP A 221 -4.07 -5.88 17.47
N GLY A 222 -4.93 -5.28 16.62
CA GLY A 222 -4.53 -4.43 15.51
C GLY A 222 -4.20 -5.20 14.23
N ARG A 223 -4.40 -6.52 14.19
CA ARG A 223 -4.13 -7.32 13.00
C ARG A 223 -5.18 -7.06 11.93
N TYR A 224 -4.71 -6.77 10.72
CA TYR A 224 -5.54 -6.64 9.52
C TYR A 224 -6.05 -8.01 9.07
N LEU A 225 -7.36 -8.15 8.87
CA LEU A 225 -8.03 -9.40 8.46
C LEU A 225 -8.63 -9.32 7.06
N GLY A 226 -8.17 -8.39 6.25
CA GLY A 226 -8.69 -8.20 4.90
C GLY A 226 -9.80 -7.17 4.82
N GLY A 227 -10.27 -6.92 3.60
CA GLY A 227 -11.28 -5.90 3.31
C GLY A 227 -11.57 -5.78 1.83
N ALA A 228 -12.42 -4.83 1.45
CA ALA A 228 -12.69 -4.52 0.06
C ALA A 228 -12.97 -3.03 -0.11
N TRP A 229 -12.50 -2.46 -1.21
CA TRP A 229 -12.75 -1.07 -1.57
C TRP A 229 -12.81 -0.87 -3.07
N GLN A 230 -13.40 0.22 -3.45
CA GLN A 230 -13.46 0.68 -4.83
C GLN A 230 -13.05 2.13 -4.95
N GLN A 231 -12.50 2.48 -6.09
CA GLN A 231 -12.09 3.84 -6.44
C GLN A 231 -12.55 4.16 -7.85
N GLN A 232 -13.01 5.38 -8.05
CA GLN A 232 -13.26 5.95 -9.37
C GLN A 232 -12.41 7.21 -9.52
N SER A 233 -11.66 7.30 -10.62
CA SER A 233 -10.80 8.43 -10.95
C SER A 233 -11.25 9.04 -12.25
N ALA A 234 -11.26 10.37 -12.31
CA ALA A 234 -11.45 11.15 -13.52
C ALA A 234 -10.19 11.99 -13.73
N LEU A 235 -9.44 11.67 -14.77
CA LEU A 235 -8.14 12.25 -15.08
C LEU A 235 -8.21 12.95 -16.45
N LYS A 236 -7.32 13.92 -16.65
CA LYS A 236 -7.02 14.53 -17.95
C LYS A 236 -5.53 14.45 -18.19
N ILE A 237 -5.15 14.02 -19.38
CA ILE A 237 -3.75 14.00 -19.82
C ILE A 237 -3.62 14.99 -20.98
N SER A 238 -2.65 15.88 -20.89
CA SER A 238 -2.34 16.89 -21.89
C SER A 238 -0.87 16.81 -22.26
N GLY A 239 -0.54 17.05 -23.53
CA GLY A 239 0.85 17.04 -24.00
C GLY A 239 0.92 17.37 -25.49
N SER A 240 2.12 17.45 -26.04
CA SER A 240 2.33 17.75 -27.47
C SER A 240 1.75 16.70 -28.42
N PHE A 241 1.40 15.51 -27.91
CA PHE A 241 0.81 14.40 -28.66
C PHE A 241 -0.69 14.55 -28.92
N ALA A 242 -1.37 15.52 -28.29
CA ALA A 242 -2.80 15.74 -28.47
C ALA A 242 -3.12 17.25 -28.42
N PRO A 243 -3.93 17.76 -29.39
CA PRO A 243 -4.30 19.18 -29.46
C PRO A 243 -5.21 19.61 -28.30
N GLN A 244 -5.86 18.66 -27.65
CA GLN A 244 -6.75 18.88 -26.50
C GLN A 244 -6.49 17.84 -25.42
N PRO A 245 -6.81 18.15 -24.15
CA PRO A 245 -6.70 17.17 -23.05
C PRO A 245 -7.53 15.92 -23.32
N LEU A 246 -6.92 14.76 -23.11
CA LEU A 246 -7.58 13.45 -23.23
C LEU A 246 -8.21 13.07 -21.86
N PRO A 247 -9.53 12.95 -21.77
CA PRO A 247 -10.18 12.48 -20.55
C PRO A 247 -10.00 10.97 -20.39
N ILE A 248 -9.67 10.58 -19.15
CA ILE A 248 -9.51 9.18 -18.74
C ILE A 248 -10.36 8.94 -17.49
N THR A 249 -11.17 7.91 -17.53
CA THR A 249 -11.88 7.40 -16.37
C THR A 249 -11.28 6.05 -15.97
N ILE A 250 -10.98 5.88 -14.67
CA ILE A 250 -10.47 4.61 -14.13
C ILE A 250 -11.40 4.17 -13.00
N VAL A 251 -11.85 2.93 -13.06
CA VAL A 251 -12.56 2.25 -11.98
C VAL A 251 -11.71 1.10 -11.51
N GLN A 252 -11.34 1.12 -10.24
CA GLN A 252 -10.57 0.06 -9.60
C GLN A 252 -11.37 -0.53 -8.44
N LYS A 253 -11.40 -1.85 -8.34
CA LYS A 253 -11.93 -2.57 -7.18
C LYS A 253 -10.83 -3.47 -6.64
N THR A 254 -10.69 -3.51 -5.34
CA THR A 254 -9.71 -4.35 -4.66
C THR A 254 -10.41 -5.12 -3.55
N SER A 255 -10.11 -6.40 -3.43
CA SER A 255 -10.48 -7.20 -2.26
C SER A 255 -9.26 -7.91 -1.71
N VAL A 256 -9.17 -8.00 -0.39
CA VAL A 256 -8.08 -8.64 0.34
C VAL A 256 -8.68 -9.65 1.30
N SER A 257 -8.16 -10.87 1.28
CA SER A 257 -8.54 -11.93 2.22
C SER A 257 -7.28 -12.55 2.82
N THR A 258 -7.36 -13.01 4.08
CA THR A 258 -6.28 -13.81 4.68
C THR A 258 -6.39 -15.25 4.20
N LEU A 259 -5.24 -15.92 4.09
CA LEU A 259 -5.16 -17.34 3.79
C LEU A 259 -4.86 -18.12 5.08
N LYS A 260 -5.44 -19.29 5.19
CA LYS A 260 -5.18 -20.24 6.29
C LYS A 260 -3.86 -20.95 6.13
#